data_788aa75406a0cdd9229acd34bef51950
#
_entry.id   788aa75406a0cdd9229acd34bef51950
#
_cell.length_a   1.000
_cell.length_b   1.000
_cell.length_c   1.000
_cell.angle_alpha   90.00
_cell.angle_beta   90.00
_cell.angle_gamma   90.00
#
_symmetry.space_group_name_H-M   'P 1'
#
loop_
_entity.id
_entity.type
_entity.pdbx_description
1 polymer ?
#
loop_
_entity_poly.entity_id
_entity_poly.type
_entity_poly.pdbx_seq_one_letter_code
_entity_poly.pdbx_strand_id
1 'polypeptide(L)'
;SFRMIDVMRKAITTIKSAGGTVSFDPNIRKEMLSIPEMAQALDYLIEYTDIFIPSESELPFFARHKNLSEEQIVSDLLHGGVKHVAIKRAQRGASYYKLKNGTLHAQHVAGHDIEIIDPTGAGDCFGATFITLFLSGFPAHKALQYANASGALAVMRQGPMEGISSLADIEDFLQQH
;
A
#
# COMPACT_ATOMS: atom_id res chain seq x y z
N SER A 1 14.28 15.25 4.88
CA SER A 1 15.60 15.81 4.54
C SER A 1 15.81 15.66 3.03
N PHE A 2 16.17 16.74 2.31
CA PHE A 2 16.46 16.76 0.86
C PHE A 2 17.47 15.68 0.45
N ARG A 3 18.45 15.39 1.30
CA ARG A 3 19.43 14.32 1.06
C ARG A 3 18.79 12.93 0.92
N MET A 4 17.67 12.69 1.56
CA MET A 4 16.97 11.40 1.46
C MET A 4 16.38 11.19 0.05
N ILE A 5 15.83 12.24 -0.57
CA ILE A 5 15.27 12.18 -1.93
C ILE A 5 16.33 11.79 -2.95
N ASP A 6 17.54 12.35 -2.82
CA ASP A 6 18.66 12.01 -3.72
C ASP A 6 19.11 10.56 -3.55
N VAL A 7 19.11 10.05 -2.31
CA VAL A 7 19.39 8.63 -2.03
C VAL A 7 18.32 7.74 -2.64
N MET A 8 17.03 8.09 -2.46
CA MET A 8 15.90 7.34 -3.03
C MET A 8 15.97 7.34 -4.57
N ARG A 9 16.28 8.47 -5.21
CA ARG A 9 16.46 8.54 -6.67
C ARG A 9 17.53 7.59 -7.16
N LYS A 10 18.71 7.57 -6.53
CA LYS A 10 19.80 6.65 -6.88
C LYS A 10 19.38 5.20 -6.70
N ALA A 11 18.74 4.87 -5.58
CA ALA A 11 18.27 3.51 -5.30
C ALA A 11 17.25 3.06 -6.37
N ILE A 12 16.24 3.89 -6.66
CA ILE A 12 15.22 3.61 -7.68
C ILE A 12 15.87 3.38 -9.05
N THR A 13 16.77 4.27 -9.48
CA THR A 13 17.47 4.12 -10.76
C THR A 13 18.22 2.79 -10.83
N THR A 14 18.94 2.43 -9.76
CA THR A 14 19.68 1.16 -9.71
C THR A 14 18.73 -0.04 -9.76
N ILE A 15 17.64 -0.02 -8.97
CA ILE A 15 16.65 -1.10 -8.92
C ILE A 15 15.98 -1.28 -10.30
N LYS A 16 15.52 -0.19 -10.91
CA LYS A 16 14.82 -0.23 -12.21
C LYS A 16 15.74 -0.66 -13.34
N SER A 17 17.01 -0.22 -13.36
CA SER A 17 17.98 -0.66 -14.37
C SER A 17 18.33 -2.15 -14.26
N ALA A 18 18.18 -2.73 -13.07
CA ALA A 18 18.35 -4.17 -12.83
C ALA A 18 17.05 -4.98 -13.05
N GLY A 19 15.96 -4.35 -13.52
CA GLY A 19 14.66 -5.02 -13.72
C GLY A 19 13.89 -5.27 -12.41
N GLY A 20 14.27 -4.61 -11.33
CA GLY A 20 13.62 -4.74 -10.03
C GLY A 20 12.29 -4.02 -9.94
N THR A 21 11.53 -4.34 -8.90
CA THR A 21 10.20 -3.78 -8.60
C THR A 21 10.31 -2.75 -7.48
N VAL A 22 9.63 -1.62 -7.64
CA VAL A 22 9.51 -0.56 -6.64
C VAL A 22 8.10 -0.57 -6.07
N SER A 23 7.98 -0.77 -4.76
CA SER A 23 6.74 -0.57 -4.02
C SER A 23 6.79 0.72 -3.23
N PHE A 24 5.66 1.42 -3.14
CA PHE A 24 5.56 2.70 -2.45
C PHE A 24 4.32 2.72 -1.53
N ASP A 25 4.57 2.82 -0.22
CA ASP A 25 3.58 3.18 0.79
C ASP A 25 3.86 4.65 1.18
N PRO A 26 2.95 5.59 0.90
CA PRO A 26 3.24 7.01 1.06
C PRO A 26 3.38 7.46 2.50
N ASN A 27 2.65 6.87 3.43
CA ASN A 27 2.62 7.23 4.84
C ASN A 27 2.63 8.77 5.06
N ILE A 28 1.69 9.46 4.41
CA ILE A 28 1.65 10.93 4.34
C ILE A 28 1.12 11.49 5.66
N ARG A 29 1.92 12.36 6.26
CA ARG A 29 1.46 13.24 7.33
C ARG A 29 1.02 14.57 6.72
N LYS A 30 -0.18 15.06 7.09
CA LYS A 30 -0.78 16.29 6.52
C LYS A 30 0.14 17.50 6.58
N GLU A 31 0.96 17.59 7.64
CA GLU A 31 1.93 18.67 7.85
C GLU A 31 3.02 18.70 6.77
N MET A 32 3.32 17.56 6.15
CA MET A 32 4.34 17.44 5.11
C MET A 32 3.87 17.99 3.76
N LEU A 33 2.55 18.05 3.54
CA LEU A 33 1.97 18.51 2.27
C LEU A 33 2.09 20.02 2.03
N SER A 34 2.36 20.79 3.08
CA SER A 34 2.62 22.24 2.98
C SER A 34 4.03 22.57 2.45
N ILE A 35 4.88 21.56 2.28
CA ILE A 35 6.25 21.69 1.82
C ILE A 35 6.30 21.42 0.32
N PRO A 36 6.55 22.43 -0.55
CA PRO A 36 6.50 22.26 -2.01
C PRO A 36 7.41 21.15 -2.55
N GLU A 37 8.57 20.99 -1.92
CA GLU A 37 9.55 19.97 -2.29
C GLU A 37 9.07 18.56 -1.98
N MET A 38 8.16 18.41 -1.02
CA MET A 38 7.55 17.12 -0.70
C MET A 38 6.59 16.68 -1.82
N ALA A 39 5.79 17.61 -2.35
CA ALA A 39 4.91 17.32 -3.48
C ALA A 39 5.73 16.82 -4.69
N GLN A 40 6.83 17.51 -5.02
CA GLN A 40 7.73 17.10 -6.12
C GLN A 40 8.36 15.72 -5.86
N ALA A 41 8.69 15.41 -4.59
CA ALA A 41 9.23 14.11 -4.22
C ALA A 41 8.19 13.00 -4.39
N LEU A 42 6.94 13.23 -3.99
CA LEU A 42 5.84 12.28 -4.15
C LEU A 42 5.54 12.04 -5.63
N ASP A 43 5.51 13.09 -6.45
CA ASP A 43 5.33 12.99 -7.91
C ASP A 43 6.44 12.14 -8.54
N TYR A 44 7.70 12.38 -8.15
CA TYR A 44 8.81 11.57 -8.61
C TYR A 44 8.69 10.11 -8.18
N LEU A 45 8.35 9.86 -6.90
CA LEU A 45 8.23 8.49 -6.38
C LEU A 45 7.13 7.72 -7.09
N ILE A 46 5.96 8.33 -7.31
CA ILE A 46 4.83 7.66 -7.98
C ILE A 46 5.15 7.32 -9.43
N GLU A 47 5.91 8.16 -10.14
CA GLU A 47 6.32 7.93 -11.53
C GLU A 47 7.12 6.62 -11.71
N TYR A 48 7.92 6.24 -10.69
CA TYR A 48 8.75 5.04 -10.73
C TYR A 48 8.18 3.85 -9.94
N THR A 49 6.98 4.00 -9.39
CA THR A 49 6.33 2.98 -8.58
C THR A 49 5.65 1.93 -9.45
N ASP A 50 5.93 0.66 -9.15
CA ASP A 50 5.20 -0.47 -9.74
C ASP A 50 4.00 -0.89 -8.89
N ILE A 51 4.16 -0.91 -7.55
CA ILE A 51 3.12 -1.30 -6.60
C ILE A 51 2.88 -0.14 -5.64
N PHE A 52 1.69 0.45 -5.69
CA PHE A 52 1.30 1.58 -4.84
C PHE A 52 0.35 1.10 -3.75
N ILE A 53 0.65 1.43 -2.46
CA ILE A 53 -0.08 0.91 -1.30
C ILE A 53 -0.55 2.06 -0.39
N PRO A 54 -1.41 2.95 -0.85
CA PRO A 54 -1.93 4.04 -0.02
C PRO A 54 -3.00 3.56 0.95
N SER A 55 -3.24 4.34 2.00
CA SER A 55 -4.53 4.32 2.67
C SER A 55 -5.58 5.06 1.83
N GLU A 56 -6.85 4.80 2.10
CA GLU A 56 -7.97 5.50 1.46
C GLU A 56 -7.89 7.02 1.65
N SER A 57 -7.44 7.47 2.82
CA SER A 57 -7.27 8.91 3.13
C SER A 57 -6.08 9.56 2.43
N GLU A 58 -5.11 8.78 2.00
CA GLU A 58 -3.92 9.27 1.28
C GLU A 58 -4.13 9.34 -0.24
N LEU A 59 -4.99 8.47 -0.78
CA LEU A 59 -5.20 8.38 -2.22
C LEU A 59 -5.55 9.73 -2.88
N PRO A 60 -6.42 10.60 -2.31
CA PRO A 60 -6.75 11.88 -2.90
C PRO A 60 -5.56 12.84 -3.10
N PHE A 61 -4.45 12.65 -2.37
CA PHE A 61 -3.25 13.49 -2.56
C PHE A 61 -2.53 13.21 -3.88
N PHE A 62 -2.82 12.09 -4.51
CA PHE A 62 -2.27 11.70 -5.82
C PHE A 62 -3.24 11.97 -6.98
N ALA A 63 -4.36 12.64 -6.72
CA ALA A 63 -5.32 13.03 -7.75
C ALA A 63 -4.77 14.18 -8.59
N ARG A 64 -4.79 14.04 -9.93
CA ARG A 64 -4.35 15.10 -10.86
C ARG A 64 -5.31 16.31 -10.85
N HIS A 65 -6.57 16.08 -10.49
CA HIS A 65 -7.61 17.08 -10.44
C HIS A 65 -8.44 16.94 -9.17
N LYS A 66 -9.06 18.05 -8.73
CA LYS A 66 -9.97 18.02 -7.58
C LYS A 66 -11.27 17.26 -7.92
N ASN A 67 -11.87 16.66 -6.90
CA ASN A 67 -13.18 15.99 -6.98
C ASN A 67 -13.23 14.76 -7.90
N LEU A 68 -12.11 14.08 -8.12
CA LEU A 68 -12.11 12.77 -8.77
C LEU A 68 -12.63 11.70 -7.82
N SER A 69 -13.36 10.73 -8.36
CA SER A 69 -13.70 9.50 -7.62
C SER A 69 -12.46 8.64 -7.41
N GLU A 70 -12.52 7.73 -6.44
CA GLU A 70 -11.42 6.76 -6.20
C GLU A 70 -11.04 6.02 -7.48
N GLU A 71 -12.02 5.52 -8.22
CA GLU A 71 -11.80 4.77 -9.46
C GLU A 71 -11.10 5.63 -10.53
N GLN A 72 -11.45 6.91 -10.61
CA GLN A 72 -10.78 7.85 -11.53
C GLN A 72 -9.32 8.07 -11.15
N ILE A 73 -9.03 8.29 -9.86
CA ILE A 73 -7.66 8.47 -9.36
C ILE A 73 -6.83 7.22 -9.63
N VAL A 74 -7.38 6.04 -9.29
CA VAL A 74 -6.70 4.76 -9.51
C VAL A 74 -6.47 4.51 -11.00
N SER A 75 -7.45 4.81 -11.85
CA SER A 75 -7.33 4.68 -13.30
C SER A 75 -6.20 5.57 -13.84
N ASP A 76 -6.14 6.83 -13.39
CA ASP A 76 -5.09 7.78 -13.79
C ASP A 76 -3.69 7.28 -13.38
N LEU A 77 -3.56 6.76 -12.16
CA LEU A 77 -2.31 6.20 -11.66
C LEU A 77 -1.85 4.99 -12.50
N LEU A 78 -2.77 4.07 -12.78
CA LEU A 78 -2.47 2.87 -13.56
C LEU A 78 -2.11 3.19 -15.02
N HIS A 79 -2.78 4.16 -15.65
CA HIS A 79 -2.41 4.65 -16.98
C HIS A 79 -1.11 5.46 -16.97
N GLY A 80 -0.77 6.05 -15.82
CA GLY A 80 0.48 6.79 -15.57
C GLY A 80 1.71 5.91 -15.38
N GLY A 81 1.56 4.55 -15.30
CA GLY A 81 2.70 3.64 -15.21
C GLY A 81 2.72 2.77 -13.94
N VAL A 82 1.94 3.09 -12.91
CA VAL A 82 1.74 2.18 -11.77
C VAL A 82 1.08 0.89 -12.27
N LYS A 83 1.60 -0.27 -11.87
CA LYS A 83 1.08 -1.56 -12.35
C LYS A 83 -0.01 -2.14 -11.45
N HIS A 84 0.11 -1.86 -10.15
CA HIS A 84 -0.75 -2.41 -9.11
C HIS A 84 -1.03 -1.35 -8.05
N VAL A 85 -2.29 -1.24 -7.62
CA VAL A 85 -2.69 -0.37 -6.51
C VAL A 85 -3.40 -1.20 -5.46
N ALA A 86 -2.94 -1.16 -4.20
CA ALA A 86 -3.57 -1.84 -3.07
C ALA A 86 -3.95 -0.79 -2.01
N ILE A 87 -5.24 -0.50 -1.87
CA ILE A 87 -5.75 0.55 -0.97
C ILE A 87 -6.09 -0.07 0.38
N LYS A 88 -5.47 0.43 1.44
CA LYS A 88 -5.76 0.08 2.83
C LYS A 88 -7.00 0.84 3.31
N ARG A 89 -7.99 0.15 3.93
CA ARG A 89 -9.27 0.72 4.38
C ARG A 89 -9.55 0.50 5.86
N ALA A 90 -8.51 0.25 6.64
CA ALA A 90 -8.60 -0.07 8.07
C ALA A 90 -9.59 -1.22 8.31
N GLN A 91 -10.56 -1.07 9.21
CA GLN A 91 -11.57 -2.10 9.54
C GLN A 91 -12.40 -2.57 8.35
N ARG A 92 -12.49 -1.78 7.27
CA ARG A 92 -13.22 -2.17 6.06
C ARG A 92 -12.42 -3.08 5.13
N GLY A 93 -11.17 -3.41 5.49
CA GLY A 93 -10.31 -4.30 4.71
C GLY A 93 -9.45 -3.58 3.68
N ALA A 94 -9.36 -4.12 2.46
CA ALA A 94 -8.52 -3.58 1.42
C ALA A 94 -9.08 -3.83 0.01
N SER A 95 -8.69 -2.99 -0.94
CA SER A 95 -9.02 -3.14 -2.35
C SER A 95 -7.77 -3.17 -3.20
N TYR A 96 -7.75 -4.04 -4.19
CA TYR A 96 -6.68 -4.14 -5.18
C TYR A 96 -7.20 -3.80 -6.57
N TYR A 97 -6.38 -3.06 -7.32
CA TYR A 97 -6.70 -2.61 -8.67
C TYR A 97 -5.53 -2.88 -9.63
N LYS A 98 -5.87 -3.23 -10.86
CA LYS A 98 -4.93 -3.30 -11.98
C LYS A 98 -5.66 -3.05 -13.30
N LEU A 99 -4.92 -2.74 -14.35
CA LEU A 99 -5.46 -2.81 -15.72
C LEU A 99 -5.30 -4.24 -16.27
N LYS A 100 -6.34 -4.73 -16.92
CA LYS A 100 -6.31 -5.94 -17.74
C LYS A 100 -6.91 -5.61 -19.09
N ASN A 101 -6.10 -5.70 -20.14
CA ASN A 101 -6.49 -5.31 -21.50
C ASN A 101 -7.08 -3.87 -21.57
N GLY A 102 -6.46 -2.93 -20.84
CA GLY A 102 -6.90 -1.53 -20.76
C GLY A 102 -8.14 -1.27 -19.89
N THR A 103 -8.75 -2.32 -19.32
CA THR A 103 -9.93 -2.18 -18.44
C THR A 103 -9.51 -2.26 -16.98
N LEU A 104 -10.10 -1.40 -16.14
CA LEU A 104 -9.90 -1.41 -14.69
C LEU A 104 -10.54 -2.65 -14.07
N HIS A 105 -9.73 -3.46 -13.40
CA HIS A 105 -10.17 -4.59 -12.61
C HIS A 105 -9.95 -4.30 -11.14
N ALA A 106 -11.00 -4.50 -10.34
CA ALA A 106 -11.00 -4.32 -8.89
C ALA A 106 -11.29 -5.65 -8.18
N GLN A 107 -10.66 -5.83 -7.03
CA GLN A 107 -10.95 -6.89 -6.06
C GLN A 107 -11.00 -6.25 -4.68
N HIS A 108 -11.95 -6.68 -3.85
CA HIS A 108 -12.08 -6.22 -2.48
C HIS A 108 -12.05 -7.42 -1.52
N VAL A 109 -11.37 -7.25 -0.41
CA VAL A 109 -11.38 -8.18 0.71
C VAL A 109 -11.80 -7.42 1.95
N ALA A 110 -12.83 -7.91 2.61
CA ALA A 110 -13.32 -7.34 3.88
C ALA A 110 -12.24 -7.42 4.96
N GLY A 111 -12.29 -6.48 5.89
CA GLY A 111 -11.46 -6.54 7.10
C GLY A 111 -12.05 -7.50 8.13
N HIS A 112 -11.39 -7.55 9.26
CA HIS A 112 -11.79 -8.37 10.39
C HIS A 112 -12.42 -7.51 11.49
N ASP A 113 -13.49 -8.01 12.11
CA ASP A 113 -14.11 -7.38 13.29
C ASP A 113 -13.35 -7.82 14.54
N ILE A 114 -12.47 -6.95 14.99
CA ILE A 114 -11.54 -7.21 16.09
C ILE A 114 -11.43 -5.99 17.01
N GLU A 115 -11.05 -6.21 18.25
CA GLU A 115 -10.70 -5.12 19.18
C GLU A 115 -9.35 -4.50 18.81
N ILE A 116 -9.33 -3.17 18.65
CA ILE A 116 -8.13 -2.41 18.34
C ILE A 116 -7.52 -1.89 19.65
N ILE A 117 -6.30 -2.36 19.96
CA ILE A 117 -5.51 -1.90 21.09
C ILE A 117 -4.59 -0.74 20.66
N ASP A 118 -3.83 -0.92 19.59
CA ASP A 118 -2.92 0.09 19.06
C ASP A 118 -2.85 -0.02 17.51
N PRO A 119 -3.23 1.03 16.76
CA PRO A 119 -3.19 1.00 15.30
C PRO A 119 -1.78 1.15 14.71
N THR A 120 -0.77 1.42 15.54
CA THR A 120 0.60 1.68 15.10
C THR A 120 1.23 0.42 14.47
N GLY A 121 1.84 0.58 13.30
CA GLY A 121 2.49 -0.54 12.59
C GLY A 121 1.58 -1.41 11.73
N ALA A 122 0.25 -1.29 11.85
CA ALA A 122 -0.69 -2.11 11.07
C ALA A 122 -0.52 -1.94 9.57
N GLY A 123 -0.30 -0.69 9.11
CA GLY A 123 -0.04 -0.39 7.70
C GLY A 123 1.24 -1.04 7.19
N ASP A 124 2.29 -1.02 8.00
CA ASP A 124 3.59 -1.61 7.67
C ASP A 124 3.48 -3.15 7.60
N CYS A 125 2.80 -3.77 8.57
CA CYS A 125 2.51 -5.22 8.56
C CYS A 125 1.69 -5.62 7.34
N PHE A 126 0.63 -4.87 7.03
CA PHE A 126 -0.16 -5.08 5.81
C PHE A 126 0.71 -4.99 4.55
N GLY A 127 1.46 -3.90 4.39
CA GLY A 127 2.28 -3.65 3.20
C GLY A 127 3.34 -4.72 3.01
N ALA A 128 4.08 -5.06 4.07
CA ALA A 128 5.11 -6.09 4.04
C ALA A 128 4.54 -7.47 3.64
N THR A 129 3.41 -7.87 4.24
CA THR A 129 2.75 -9.15 3.95
C THR A 129 2.23 -9.18 2.52
N PHE A 130 1.54 -8.11 2.08
CA PHE A 130 1.02 -8.02 0.71
C PHE A 130 2.12 -8.14 -0.33
N ILE A 131 3.18 -7.33 -0.22
CA ILE A 131 4.28 -7.31 -1.17
C ILE A 131 4.98 -8.66 -1.23
N THR A 132 5.31 -9.24 -0.07
CA THR A 132 6.02 -10.52 0.01
C THR A 132 5.23 -11.63 -0.68
N LEU A 133 3.95 -11.79 -0.36
CA LEU A 133 3.13 -12.87 -0.93
C LEU A 133 2.83 -12.62 -2.41
N PHE A 134 2.52 -11.37 -2.78
CA PHE A 134 2.20 -11.01 -4.16
C PHE A 134 3.39 -11.24 -5.09
N LEU A 135 4.60 -10.82 -4.70
CA LEU A 135 5.83 -11.05 -5.46
C LEU A 135 6.27 -12.52 -5.45
N SER A 136 5.85 -13.30 -4.46
CA SER A 136 6.02 -14.76 -4.44
C SER A 136 5.02 -15.53 -5.32
N GLY A 137 4.15 -14.81 -6.06
CA GLY A 137 3.22 -15.40 -7.02
C GLY A 137 1.84 -15.76 -6.46
N PHE A 138 1.52 -15.35 -5.24
CA PHE A 138 0.16 -15.50 -4.73
C PHE A 138 -0.84 -14.64 -5.53
N PRO A 139 -2.06 -15.13 -5.79
CA PRO A 139 -3.11 -14.30 -6.35
C PRO A 139 -3.37 -13.07 -5.48
N ALA A 140 -3.60 -11.91 -6.10
CA ALA A 140 -3.77 -10.63 -5.38
C ALA A 140 -4.84 -10.71 -4.28
N HIS A 141 -5.98 -11.37 -4.56
CA HIS A 141 -7.04 -11.57 -3.57
C HIS A 141 -6.52 -12.32 -2.33
N LYS A 142 -5.75 -13.39 -2.52
CA LYS A 142 -5.17 -14.15 -1.41
C LYS A 142 -4.12 -13.34 -0.65
N ALA A 143 -3.26 -12.62 -1.36
CA ALA A 143 -2.29 -11.71 -0.75
C ALA A 143 -2.97 -10.61 0.09
N LEU A 144 -4.12 -10.06 -0.37
CA LEU A 144 -4.92 -9.12 0.41
C LEU A 144 -5.53 -9.74 1.68
N GLN A 145 -6.04 -10.97 1.60
CA GLN A 145 -6.58 -11.67 2.77
C GLN A 145 -5.54 -11.80 3.88
N TYR A 146 -4.35 -12.27 3.51
CA TYR A 146 -3.23 -12.42 4.45
C TYR A 146 -2.74 -11.07 4.97
N ALA A 147 -2.68 -10.05 4.12
CA ALA A 147 -2.29 -8.71 4.52
C ALA A 147 -3.29 -8.08 5.51
N ASN A 148 -4.61 -8.25 5.27
CA ASN A 148 -5.65 -7.81 6.21
C ASN A 148 -5.50 -8.51 7.57
N ALA A 149 -5.29 -9.82 7.58
CA ALA A 149 -5.09 -10.59 8.80
C ALA A 149 -3.81 -10.16 9.55
N SER A 150 -2.71 -9.92 8.83
CA SER A 150 -1.47 -9.41 9.42
C SER A 150 -1.66 -8.03 10.05
N GLY A 151 -2.36 -7.12 9.37
CA GLY A 151 -2.72 -5.81 9.92
C GLY A 151 -3.66 -5.91 11.12
N ALA A 152 -4.61 -6.87 11.12
CA ALA A 152 -5.50 -7.15 12.23
C ALA A 152 -4.74 -7.66 13.47
N LEU A 153 -3.84 -8.62 13.29
CA LEU A 153 -2.98 -9.11 14.37
C LEU A 153 -2.10 -8.00 14.97
N ALA A 154 -1.59 -7.10 14.12
CA ALA A 154 -0.78 -5.98 14.57
C ALA A 154 -1.54 -5.05 15.51
N VAL A 155 -2.79 -4.68 15.20
CA VAL A 155 -3.57 -3.75 16.04
C VAL A 155 -4.08 -4.37 17.35
N MET A 156 -4.04 -5.69 17.50
CA MET A 156 -4.42 -6.41 18.72
C MET A 156 -3.31 -6.41 19.79
N ARG A 157 -2.18 -5.80 19.52
CA ARG A 157 -1.04 -5.66 20.45
C ARG A 157 -0.67 -4.19 20.60
N GLN A 158 -0.19 -3.82 21.78
CA GLN A 158 0.30 -2.47 22.02
C GLN A 158 1.74 -2.34 21.54
N GLY A 159 2.01 -1.34 20.69
CA GLY A 159 3.34 -1.04 20.17
C GLY A 159 3.50 -1.37 18.69
N PRO A 160 4.48 -0.73 18.01
CA PRO A 160 4.60 -0.77 16.55
C PRO A 160 5.14 -2.10 15.99
N MET A 161 5.73 -2.96 16.83
CA MET A 161 6.39 -4.20 16.40
C MET A 161 5.89 -5.45 17.15
N GLU A 162 5.16 -5.27 18.23
CA GLU A 162 4.73 -6.35 19.13
C GLU A 162 3.64 -7.25 18.51
N GLY A 163 2.98 -6.74 17.47
CA GLY A 163 1.98 -7.46 16.70
C GLY A 163 2.49 -8.06 15.38
N ILE A 164 3.81 -8.04 15.12
CA ILE A 164 4.38 -8.73 13.96
C ILE A 164 4.07 -10.22 14.05
N SER A 165 3.49 -10.76 12.98
CA SER A 165 3.02 -12.13 12.90
C SER A 165 3.80 -12.96 11.87
N SER A 166 4.00 -14.23 12.16
CA SER A 166 4.49 -15.20 11.19
C SER A 166 3.38 -15.61 10.21
N LEU A 167 3.74 -16.30 9.14
CA LEU A 167 2.75 -16.83 8.19
C LEU A 167 1.80 -17.83 8.88
N ALA A 168 2.32 -18.64 9.80
CA ALA A 168 1.51 -19.58 10.58
C ALA A 168 0.48 -18.85 11.46
N ASP A 169 0.89 -17.78 12.16
CA ASP A 169 -0.04 -16.98 12.97
C ASP A 169 -1.17 -16.37 12.12
N ILE A 170 -0.83 -15.91 10.90
CA ILE A 170 -1.80 -15.37 9.95
C ILE A 170 -2.77 -16.47 9.49
N GLU A 171 -2.27 -17.66 9.18
CA GLU A 171 -3.10 -18.79 8.76
C GLU A 171 -4.03 -19.26 9.88
N ASP A 172 -3.53 -19.35 11.10
CA ASP A 172 -4.35 -19.70 12.28
C ASP A 172 -5.45 -18.65 12.53
N PHE A 173 -5.10 -17.36 12.40
CA PHE A 173 -6.08 -16.28 12.53
C PHE A 173 -7.19 -16.39 11.46
N LEU A 174 -6.82 -16.63 10.20
CA LEU A 174 -7.77 -16.77 9.09
C LEU A 174 -8.68 -17.99 9.20
N GLN A 175 -8.29 -19.03 9.95
CA GLN A 175 -9.14 -20.19 10.21
C GLN A 175 -10.20 -19.92 11.29
N GLN A 176 -9.96 -18.92 12.15
CA GLN A 176 -10.82 -18.58 13.29
C GLN A 176 -11.79 -17.43 12.99
N HIS A 177 -11.54 -16.67 11.93
CA HIS A 177 -12.28 -15.46 11.55
C HIS A 177 -12.70 -15.49 10.08
#